data_957b7b107df158418c037d921794585a
#
_entry.id   957b7b107df158418c037d921794585a
#
_cell.length_a   1.000
_cell.length_b   1.000
_cell.length_c   1.000
_cell.angle_alpha   90.00
_cell.angle_beta   90.00
_cell.angle_gamma   90.00
#
_symmetry.space_group_name_H-M   'P 1'
#
loop_
_entity.id
_entity.type
_entity.pdbx_description
1 polymer ?
#
loop_
_entity_poly.entity_id
_entity_poly.type
_entity_poly.pdbx_seq_one_letter_code
_entity_poly.pdbx_strand_id
1 'polypeptide(L)'
;MKRKWTLIGLCSAALLLVLALGILSGIWPSNGSRYSRRVEEDAFSLDMERLNCTIVEPFPLNKGDTIDVSIVRVSGELMISIGEEGTAPIYEGKAQELNYFRVTIPESGDYLLSVSGKQAEGSICFQINRTEGK
;
A
#
# COMPACT_ATOMS: atom_id res chain seq x y z
N MET A 1 -9.42 -13.45 7.64
CA MET A 1 -9.14 -13.83 6.39
C MET A 1 -10.08 -13.30 5.40
N LYS A 2 -11.33 -13.42 5.54
CA LYS A 2 -12.20 -12.88 4.62
C LYS A 2 -12.13 -11.41 4.49
N ARG A 3 -11.81 -10.68 5.55
CA ARG A 3 -11.72 -9.28 5.47
C ARG A 3 -10.59 -8.81 4.63
N LYS A 4 -9.47 -9.50 4.68
CA LYS A 4 -8.33 -9.18 3.87
C LYS A 4 -8.68 -9.31 2.39
N TRP A 5 -9.36 -10.40 2.07
CA TRP A 5 -9.79 -10.59 0.71
C TRP A 5 -10.79 -9.53 0.30
N THR A 6 -11.65 -9.16 1.22
CA THR A 6 -12.65 -8.16 0.92
C THR A 6 -12.02 -6.82 0.57
N LEU A 7 -10.98 -6.42 1.30
CA LEU A 7 -10.33 -5.16 1.00
C LEU A 7 -9.68 -5.16 -0.37
N ILE A 8 -8.98 -6.24 -0.69
CA ILE A 8 -8.37 -6.36 -2.00
C ILE A 8 -9.44 -6.44 -3.06
N GLY A 9 -10.50 -7.19 -2.76
CA GLY A 9 -11.59 -7.34 -3.69
C GLY A 9 -12.35 -6.06 -3.92
N LEU A 10 -12.49 -5.23 -2.88
CA LEU A 10 -13.18 -3.97 -3.06
C LEU A 10 -12.44 -3.05 -4.01
N CYS A 11 -11.13 -3.01 -3.92
CA CYS A 11 -10.36 -2.18 -4.85
C CYS A 11 -10.54 -2.70 -6.28
N SER A 12 -10.46 -4.00 -6.46
CA SER A 12 -10.62 -4.59 -7.78
C SER A 12 -12.04 -4.43 -8.29
N ALA A 13 -13.00 -4.65 -7.42
CA ALA A 13 -14.40 -4.57 -7.83
C ALA A 13 -14.76 -3.13 -8.19
N ALA A 14 -14.29 -2.17 -7.43
CA ALA A 14 -14.56 -0.78 -7.73
C ALA A 14 -13.94 -0.40 -9.07
N LEU A 15 -12.75 -0.91 -9.35
CA LEU A 15 -12.11 -0.63 -10.61
C LEU A 15 -12.89 -1.22 -11.77
N LEU A 16 -13.35 -2.45 -11.61
CA LEU A 16 -14.12 -3.09 -12.66
C LEU A 16 -15.44 -2.36 -12.89
N LEU A 17 -16.08 -1.91 -11.83
CA LEU A 17 -17.33 -1.21 -11.96
C LEU A 17 -17.13 0.10 -12.72
N VAL A 18 -16.07 0.81 -12.41
CA VAL A 18 -15.77 2.06 -13.08
C VAL A 18 -15.50 1.82 -14.56
N LEU A 19 -14.80 0.75 -14.88
CA LEU A 19 -14.52 0.43 -16.26
C LEU A 19 -15.84 0.10 -17.00
N ALA A 20 -16.71 -0.65 -16.37
CA ALA A 20 -17.97 -1.00 -16.99
C ALA A 20 -18.82 0.24 -17.25
N LEU A 21 -18.90 1.14 -16.25
CA LEU A 21 -19.67 2.34 -16.43
C LEU A 21 -19.04 3.23 -17.48
N GLY A 22 -17.73 3.30 -17.51
CA GLY A 22 -17.04 4.09 -18.51
C GLY A 22 -17.33 3.61 -19.92
N ILE A 23 -17.35 2.30 -20.10
CA ILE A 23 -17.62 1.74 -21.41
C ILE A 23 -19.06 2.05 -21.80
N LEU A 24 -19.98 1.90 -20.86
CA LEU A 24 -21.39 2.15 -21.16
C LEU A 24 -21.65 3.60 -21.49
N SER A 25 -20.99 4.49 -20.83
CA SER A 25 -21.21 5.92 -21.07
C SER A 25 -20.38 6.46 -22.20
N GLY A 26 -19.48 5.65 -22.73
CA GLY A 26 -18.59 6.12 -23.78
C GLY A 26 -17.45 6.96 -23.24
N ILE A 27 -17.25 6.98 -21.93
CA ILE A 27 -16.19 7.75 -21.32
C ILE A 27 -15.26 6.79 -20.65
N TRP A 28 -14.00 6.81 -21.05
CA TRP A 28 -13.02 5.95 -20.42
C TRP A 28 -12.61 6.61 -19.10
N PRO A 29 -12.54 5.86 -18.02
CA PRO A 29 -12.20 6.46 -16.75
C PRO A 29 -10.80 7.03 -16.77
N SER A 30 -10.67 8.31 -16.59
CA SER A 30 -9.39 8.96 -16.56
C SER A 30 -8.75 8.83 -15.18
N ASN A 31 -9.49 8.32 -14.19
CA ASN A 31 -8.97 8.17 -12.86
C ASN A 31 -8.64 6.72 -12.52
N GLY A 32 -8.35 5.91 -13.50
CA GLY A 32 -7.86 4.57 -13.24
C GLY A 32 -6.44 4.61 -12.70
N SER A 33 -5.93 3.47 -12.27
CA SER A 33 -4.60 3.40 -11.71
C SER A 33 -3.62 2.81 -12.70
N ARG A 34 -2.40 3.34 -12.71
CA ARG A 34 -1.30 2.81 -13.49
C ARG A 34 -0.10 2.75 -12.58
N TYR A 35 0.32 1.57 -12.24
CA TYR A 35 1.44 1.38 -11.33
C TYR A 35 2.05 0.01 -11.54
N SER A 36 3.25 -0.18 -11.05
CA SER A 36 3.84 -1.50 -11.01
C SER A 36 4.15 -1.85 -9.57
N ARG A 37 3.99 -3.10 -9.24
CA ARG A 37 4.17 -3.58 -7.89
C ARG A 37 5.21 -4.67 -7.89
N ARG A 38 6.14 -4.60 -6.97
CA ARG A 38 7.14 -5.65 -6.80
C ARG A 38 7.09 -6.11 -5.35
N VAL A 39 6.94 -7.40 -5.14
CA VAL A 39 6.91 -7.99 -3.82
C VAL A 39 8.02 -9.01 -3.74
N GLU A 40 8.89 -8.88 -2.74
CA GLU A 40 9.95 -9.82 -2.49
C GLU A 40 9.82 -10.31 -1.07
N GLU A 41 10.67 -11.24 -0.68
CA GLU A 41 10.52 -11.81 0.64
C GLU A 41 10.57 -10.76 1.74
N ASP A 42 11.45 -9.82 1.64
CA ASP A 42 11.60 -8.81 2.66
C ASP A 42 11.45 -7.40 2.09
N ALA A 43 10.73 -7.24 1.03
CA ALA A 43 10.55 -5.91 0.44
C ALA A 43 9.26 -5.82 -0.36
N PHE A 44 8.69 -4.64 -0.37
CA PHE A 44 7.49 -4.38 -1.14
C PHE A 44 7.62 -2.97 -1.68
N SER A 45 7.52 -2.81 -2.98
CA SER A 45 7.66 -1.49 -3.57
C SER A 45 6.63 -1.25 -4.65
N LEU A 46 6.32 0.00 -4.85
CA LEU A 46 5.39 0.43 -5.88
C LEU A 46 5.99 1.59 -6.64
N ASP A 47 5.87 1.51 -7.97
CA ASP A 47 6.17 2.65 -8.83
C ASP A 47 4.84 3.06 -9.41
N MET A 48 4.43 4.29 -9.19
CA MET A 48 3.10 4.74 -9.52
C MET A 48 3.15 5.85 -10.56
N GLU A 49 2.53 5.63 -11.70
CA GLU A 49 2.30 6.71 -12.63
C GLU A 49 1.04 7.44 -12.20
N ARG A 50 0.06 6.70 -11.69
CA ARG A 50 -1.15 7.29 -11.15
C ARG A 50 -1.81 6.22 -10.30
N LEU A 51 -1.94 6.47 -9.02
CA LEU A 51 -2.58 5.52 -8.12
C LEU A 51 -3.87 6.11 -7.60
N ASN A 52 -4.98 5.41 -7.81
CA ASN A 52 -6.29 5.83 -7.36
C ASN A 52 -7.00 4.70 -6.63
N CYS A 53 -6.28 3.89 -5.92
CA CYS A 53 -6.90 2.84 -5.12
C CYS A 53 -5.98 2.50 -3.96
N THR A 54 -6.36 1.52 -3.17
CA THR A 54 -5.56 1.07 -2.03
C THR A 54 -4.92 -0.26 -2.38
N ILE A 55 -3.61 -0.32 -2.23
CA ILE A 55 -2.87 -1.54 -2.44
C ILE A 55 -2.50 -2.07 -1.06
N VAL A 56 -2.79 -3.32 -0.80
CA VAL A 56 -2.52 -3.94 0.48
C VAL A 56 -1.66 -5.17 0.26
N GLU A 57 -0.58 -5.28 1.04
CA GLU A 57 0.29 -6.42 0.93
C GLU A 57 0.55 -6.98 2.32
N PRO A 58 0.23 -8.25 2.58
CA PRO A 58 0.45 -8.83 3.90
C PRO A 58 1.88 -9.30 4.06
N PHE A 59 2.43 -9.09 5.25
CA PHE A 59 3.76 -9.58 5.60
C PHE A 59 3.71 -10.10 7.03
N PRO A 60 4.12 -11.34 7.26
CA PRO A 60 4.27 -11.81 8.64
C PRO A 60 5.56 -11.21 9.21
N LEU A 61 5.45 -10.57 10.33
CA LEU A 61 6.57 -9.87 10.95
C LEU A 61 6.69 -10.30 12.41
N ASN A 62 7.90 -10.23 12.93
CA ASN A 62 8.16 -10.60 14.31
C ASN A 62 8.46 -9.39 15.14
N LYS A 63 8.18 -9.50 16.43
CA LYS A 63 8.49 -8.42 17.35
C LYS A 63 9.94 -8.02 17.18
N GLY A 64 10.19 -6.75 17.05
CA GLY A 64 11.56 -6.23 16.90
C GLY A 64 11.99 -6.04 15.47
N ASP A 65 11.28 -6.63 14.50
CA ASP A 65 11.59 -6.36 13.11
C ASP A 65 11.33 -4.89 12.82
N THR A 66 12.02 -4.35 11.83
CA THR A 66 11.78 -2.97 11.46
C THR A 66 11.45 -2.88 9.98
N ILE A 67 10.72 -1.86 9.62
CA ILE A 67 10.41 -1.58 8.23
C ILE A 67 10.95 -0.20 7.93
N ASP A 68 11.84 -0.13 6.93
CA ASP A 68 12.35 1.16 6.46
C ASP A 68 11.47 1.56 5.29
N VAL A 69 10.84 2.70 5.40
CA VAL A 69 9.93 3.20 4.38
C VAL A 69 10.56 4.39 3.70
N SER A 70 10.69 4.30 2.38
CA SER A 70 11.23 5.37 1.56
C SER A 70 10.18 5.79 0.57
N ILE A 71 9.85 7.06 0.52
CA ILE A 71 8.78 7.57 -0.31
C ILE A 71 9.27 8.76 -1.12
N VAL A 72 8.99 8.74 -2.41
CA VAL A 72 9.17 9.90 -3.26
C VAL A 72 7.80 10.18 -3.88
N ARG A 73 7.17 11.28 -3.48
CA ARG A 73 5.87 11.65 -3.99
C ARG A 73 6.04 12.83 -4.92
N VAL A 74 5.63 12.67 -6.14
CA VAL A 74 5.74 13.72 -7.14
C VAL A 74 4.47 14.56 -7.14
N SER A 75 3.31 13.93 -7.11
CA SER A 75 2.05 14.65 -7.13
C SER A 75 0.96 13.80 -6.52
N GLY A 76 -0.19 14.41 -6.26
CA GLY A 76 -1.35 13.70 -5.73
C GLY A 76 -1.25 13.49 -4.23
N GLU A 77 -2.13 12.64 -3.72
CA GLU A 77 -2.15 12.34 -2.30
C GLU A 77 -1.81 10.88 -2.08
N LEU A 78 -1.06 10.59 -1.03
CA LEU A 78 -0.63 9.25 -0.75
C LEU A 78 -0.68 9.03 0.74
N MET A 79 -1.38 7.98 1.17
CA MET A 79 -1.50 7.61 2.57
C MET A 79 -0.89 6.26 2.77
N ILE A 80 -0.21 6.06 3.88
CA ILE A 80 0.42 4.80 4.19
C ILE A 80 -0.08 4.33 5.54
N SER A 81 -0.33 3.05 5.67
CA SER A 81 -0.78 2.46 6.91
C SER A 81 -0.08 1.12 7.12
N ILE A 82 0.34 0.86 8.33
CA ILE A 82 0.96 -0.39 8.70
C ILE A 82 0.26 -0.88 9.95
N GLY A 83 -0.30 -2.06 9.92
CA GLY A 83 -0.98 -2.61 11.08
C GLY A 83 -1.57 -3.97 10.81
N GLU A 84 -2.06 -4.59 11.87
CA GLU A 84 -2.72 -5.87 11.73
C GLU A 84 -4.19 -5.66 11.42
N GLU A 85 -4.77 -6.61 10.70
CA GLU A 85 -6.16 -6.51 10.35
C GLU A 85 -7.00 -6.54 11.62
N GLY A 86 -7.95 -5.65 11.74
CA GLY A 86 -8.86 -5.64 12.85
C GLY A 86 -8.38 -4.84 14.05
N THR A 87 -7.20 -4.26 13.98
CA THR A 87 -6.70 -3.45 15.07
C THR A 87 -6.27 -2.08 14.55
N ALA A 88 -6.02 -1.17 15.46
CA ALA A 88 -5.53 0.14 15.05
C ALA A 88 -4.15 0.00 14.44
N PRO A 89 -3.85 0.76 13.40
CA PRO A 89 -2.54 0.67 12.78
C PRO A 89 -1.44 1.15 13.73
N ILE A 90 -0.25 0.57 13.60
CA ILE A 90 0.89 1.04 14.38
C ILE A 90 1.50 2.27 13.72
N TYR A 91 1.21 2.50 12.46
CA TYR A 91 1.62 3.72 11.79
C TYR A 91 0.58 4.07 10.74
N GLU A 92 0.22 5.33 10.65
CA GLU A 92 -0.68 5.77 9.61
C GLU A 92 -0.40 7.23 9.36
N GLY A 93 -0.23 7.61 8.12
CA GLY A 93 0.05 9.01 7.80
C GLY A 93 0.11 9.28 6.32
N LYS A 94 0.10 10.57 5.99
CA LYS A 94 0.23 11.01 4.63
C LYS A 94 1.67 11.12 4.25
N ALA A 95 2.00 10.76 3.02
CA ALA A 95 3.35 10.87 2.53
C ALA A 95 3.67 12.31 2.17
N GLN A 96 4.85 12.77 2.53
CA GLN A 96 5.36 14.04 2.10
C GLN A 96 6.08 13.84 0.77
N GLU A 97 6.60 14.91 0.19
CA GLU A 97 7.27 14.81 -1.08
C GLU A 97 8.44 13.86 -1.01
N LEU A 98 9.21 13.92 0.04
CA LEU A 98 10.34 13.04 0.21
C LEU A 98 10.33 12.63 1.67
N ASN A 99 10.15 11.34 1.91
CA ASN A 99 10.02 10.85 3.24
C ASN A 99 10.84 9.60 3.44
N TYR A 100 11.45 9.49 4.59
CA TYR A 100 12.14 8.28 4.96
C TYR A 100 11.94 8.10 6.45
N PHE A 101 11.46 6.94 6.86
CA PHE A 101 11.28 6.69 8.29
C PHE A 101 11.32 5.19 8.55
N ARG A 102 11.46 4.84 9.82
CA ARG A 102 11.54 3.45 10.22
C ARG A 102 10.46 3.16 11.25
N VAL A 103 9.81 2.02 11.10
CA VAL A 103 8.76 1.57 12.01
C VAL A 103 9.24 0.29 12.66
N THR A 104 9.16 0.20 13.97
CA THR A 104 9.55 -1.01 14.70
C THR A 104 8.29 -1.79 15.04
N ILE A 105 8.34 -3.09 14.80
CA ILE A 105 7.18 -3.96 15.04
C ILE A 105 7.10 -4.30 16.52
N PRO A 106 6.02 -3.91 17.20
CA PRO A 106 5.91 -4.14 18.64
C PRO A 106 5.53 -5.55 19.03
N GLU A 107 4.79 -6.25 18.20
CA GLU A 107 4.37 -7.60 18.49
C GLU A 107 4.37 -8.43 17.22
N SER A 108 4.72 -9.70 17.33
CA SER A 108 4.69 -10.58 16.17
C SER A 108 3.27 -10.74 15.65
N GLY A 109 3.11 -10.78 14.37
CA GLY A 109 1.78 -10.97 13.77
C GLY A 109 1.82 -10.81 12.28
N ASP A 110 0.63 -10.88 11.68
CA ASP A 110 0.47 -10.70 10.26
C ASP A 110 0.09 -9.26 10.00
N TYR A 111 1.01 -8.50 9.45
CA TYR A 111 0.80 -7.09 9.24
C TYR A 111 0.40 -6.81 7.80
N LEU A 112 -0.37 -5.76 7.62
CA LEU A 112 -0.78 -5.31 6.30
C LEU A 112 -0.09 -3.98 6.03
N LEU A 113 0.65 -3.94 4.93
CA LEU A 113 1.27 -2.70 4.46
C LEU A 113 0.34 -2.13 3.41
N SER A 114 -0.26 -0.99 3.70
CA SER A 114 -1.29 -0.42 2.84
C SER A 114 -0.83 0.91 2.27
N VAL A 115 -1.03 1.09 0.99
CA VAL A 115 -0.73 2.33 0.29
C VAL A 115 -1.98 2.76 -0.45
N SER A 116 -2.49 3.92 -0.11
CA SER A 116 -3.72 4.42 -0.70
C SER A 116 -3.42 5.72 -1.42
N GLY A 117 -3.79 5.80 -2.67
CA GLY A 117 -3.47 6.94 -3.49
C GLY A 117 -4.69 7.64 -4.06
N LYS A 118 -4.55 8.94 -4.31
CA LYS A 118 -5.55 9.72 -4.99
C LYS A 118 -4.78 10.56 -5.98
N GLN A 119 -4.78 10.14 -7.24
CA GLN A 119 -4.00 10.75 -8.31
C GLN A 119 -2.53 10.79 -7.91
N ALA A 120 -2.05 9.76 -7.25
CA ALA A 120 -0.70 9.78 -6.70
C ALA A 120 0.32 9.34 -7.74
N GLU A 121 1.40 10.10 -7.83
CA GLU A 121 2.52 9.79 -8.70
C GLU A 121 3.77 9.77 -7.84
N GLY A 122 4.59 8.75 -8.00
CA GLY A 122 5.84 8.64 -7.24
C GLY A 122 6.21 7.20 -7.02
N SER A 123 7.00 6.96 -6.00
CA SER A 123 7.38 5.60 -5.68
C SER A 123 7.46 5.43 -4.16
N ILE A 124 7.32 4.20 -3.71
CA ILE A 124 7.43 3.90 -2.30
C ILE A 124 8.06 2.52 -2.17
N CYS A 125 8.92 2.37 -1.19
CA CYS A 125 9.57 1.10 -0.92
C CYS A 125 9.54 0.81 0.56
N PHE A 126 9.09 -0.40 0.91
CA PHE A 126 9.14 -0.90 2.27
C PHE A 126 10.21 -1.97 2.31
N GLN A 127 11.24 -1.77 3.12
CA GLN A 127 12.31 -2.73 3.26
C GLN A 127 12.24 -3.29 4.69
N ILE A 128 12.08 -4.59 4.80
CA ILE A 128 11.93 -5.22 6.09
C ILE A 128 13.28 -5.73 6.57
N ASN A 129 13.64 -5.37 7.78
CA ASN A 129 14.89 -5.79 8.39
C ASN A 129 14.54 -6.74 9.53
N ARG A 130 14.89 -8.01 9.36
CA ARG A 130 14.56 -9.04 10.35
C ARG A 130 15.57 -9.01 11.48
N THR A 131 15.04 -9.01 12.71
CA THR A 131 15.96 -9.01 13.83
C THR A 131 16.49 -10.35 14.02
N GLU A 132 15.83 -11.41 13.79
CA GLU A 132 16.22 -12.56 14.11
C GLU A 132 17.34 -12.96 13.60
N GLY A 133 17.59 -12.84 12.94
CA GLY A 133 18.70 -13.16 12.59
C GLY A 133 19.06 -14.30 13.08
N LYS A 134 18.88 -14.53 13.45
CA LYS A 134 19.37 -15.52 13.94
C LYS A 134 18.80 -16.24 14.28
#